data_a206c7caa42fe505ec192bcc1faf8520
#
_entry.id   a206c7caa42fe505ec192bcc1faf8520
#
_cell.length_a   1.000
_cell.length_b   1.000
_cell.length_c   1.000
_cell.angle_alpha   90.00
_cell.angle_beta   90.00
_cell.angle_gamma   90.00
#
_symmetry.space_group_name_H-M   'P 1'
#
loop_
_entity.id
_entity.type
_entity.pdbx_description
1 polymer ?
#
loop_
_entity_poly.entity_id
_entity_poly.type
_entity_poly.pdbx_seq_one_letter_code
_entity_poly.pdbx_strand_id
1 'polypeptide(L)'
;MALEKAFGSKPYAFAVALLVLVGHITATELIVMPMLCVLASIAFFTCSSIKHFLPLLLTFIYLVNAKHSPGVPYWSDYYSSSYRIFIIVLFLSLLGASFIYYVAKQVIPRIKGIPPMLIPTALLSVSFLLNGIGCEGYKWASLGYGAAQIAVYFVLFYAIYYGLKGEDTDGLVSHLVYLASLIAMVLIGEMIFMLTTYDGIISADGAIVKEMVILGWGICNPIGFSIGILIPLFALGTQKDRKRGIYYYLMMMVCTLFAILTQSRNALLTAGAAFVIFAFFGCFIGNNKRLFRVMGSILSVGAIIGVIVFYDKISSLMSSLINMGFTDNGRFSLWRLALDYFKDSPVFGIGFFSFDENSYYNVAGFLPYMAHNTLMILLSSMGTVGAAAYAIYRISTLKPFFKKFTLEKLLLFAVVAYFILSSLVDNFVFYFYTAFLYTVVLAITQNIYDRQVIKK
;
A
#
# COMPACT_ATOMS: atom_id res chain seq x y z
N MET A 1 -16.28 -12.77 24.65
CA MET A 1 -17.14 -11.55 24.55
C MET A 1 -16.45 -10.26 24.99
N ALA A 2 -15.89 -10.17 26.22
CA ALA A 2 -15.20 -8.94 26.67
C ALA A 2 -13.95 -8.60 25.85
N LEU A 3 -13.04 -9.56 25.64
CA LEU A 3 -11.84 -9.41 24.81
C LEU A 3 -12.16 -9.03 23.35
N GLU A 4 -13.16 -9.68 22.76
CA GLU A 4 -13.58 -9.40 21.38
C GLU A 4 -14.10 -7.95 21.23
N LYS A 5 -14.84 -7.46 22.23
CA LYS A 5 -15.28 -6.06 22.28
C LYS A 5 -14.10 -5.09 22.44
N ALA A 6 -13.10 -5.47 23.25
CA ALA A 6 -11.89 -4.67 23.42
C ALA A 6 -11.09 -4.57 22.10
N PHE A 7 -10.79 -5.70 21.47
CA PHE A 7 -10.07 -5.74 20.17
C PHE A 7 -10.83 -5.09 19.02
N GLY A 8 -12.18 -5.06 19.04
CA GLY A 8 -13.00 -4.36 18.05
C GLY A 8 -13.14 -2.86 18.30
N SER A 9 -12.53 -2.33 19.35
CA SER A 9 -12.71 -0.93 19.74
C SER A 9 -11.77 0.03 19.02
N LYS A 10 -12.20 1.29 18.88
CA LYS A 10 -11.34 2.35 18.36
C LYS A 10 -10.10 2.62 19.22
N PRO A 11 -10.17 2.62 20.58
CA PRO A 11 -8.98 2.75 21.43
C PRO A 11 -7.92 1.68 21.18
N TYR A 12 -8.32 0.42 20.96
CA TYR A 12 -7.36 -0.63 20.59
C TYR A 12 -6.64 -0.32 19.28
N ALA A 13 -7.39 -0.01 18.23
CA ALA A 13 -6.79 0.33 16.94
C ALA A 13 -5.86 1.54 17.04
N PHE A 14 -6.24 2.55 17.81
CA PHE A 14 -5.39 3.71 18.08
C PHE A 14 -4.13 3.34 18.86
N ALA A 15 -4.24 2.50 19.89
CA ALA A 15 -3.09 2.04 20.67
C ALA A 15 -2.10 1.25 19.79
N VAL A 16 -2.58 0.39 18.89
CA VAL A 16 -1.71 -0.33 17.93
C VAL A 16 -0.95 0.65 17.05
N ALA A 17 -1.64 1.62 16.44
CA ALA A 17 -1.00 2.61 15.57
C ALA A 17 -0.01 3.50 16.34
N LEU A 18 -0.35 3.89 17.56
CA LEU A 18 0.53 4.68 18.43
C LEU A 18 1.78 3.88 18.81
N LEU A 19 1.65 2.59 19.16
CA LEU A 19 2.80 1.73 19.45
C LEU A 19 3.72 1.58 18.23
N VAL A 20 3.16 1.46 17.02
CA VAL A 20 3.95 1.44 15.78
C VAL A 20 4.73 2.73 15.62
N LEU A 21 4.07 3.88 15.72
CA LEU A 21 4.73 5.18 15.60
C LEU A 21 5.81 5.40 16.65
N VAL A 22 5.50 5.13 17.93
CA VAL A 22 6.47 5.28 19.03
C VAL A 22 7.63 4.32 18.86
N GLY A 23 7.35 3.05 18.52
CA GLY A 23 8.40 2.04 18.29
C GLY A 23 9.37 2.45 17.18
N HIS A 24 8.85 3.03 16.10
CA HIS A 24 9.67 3.55 14.99
C HIS A 24 10.53 4.76 15.44
N ILE A 25 9.91 5.76 16.08
CA ILE A 25 10.60 6.99 16.51
C ILE A 25 11.68 6.71 17.54
N THR A 26 11.43 5.78 18.46
CA THR A 26 12.34 5.45 19.54
C THR A 26 13.32 4.33 19.22
N ALA A 27 13.28 3.78 18.01
CA ALA A 27 14.09 2.62 17.60
C ALA A 27 13.93 1.41 18.54
N THR A 28 12.69 1.18 19.04
CA THR A 28 12.34 0.07 19.93
C THR A 28 11.51 -1.01 19.23
N GLU A 29 11.62 -1.13 17.92
CA GLU A 29 10.89 -2.09 17.09
C GLU A 29 11.08 -3.54 17.54
N LEU A 30 12.26 -3.90 18.07
CA LEU A 30 12.54 -5.24 18.62
C LEU A 30 11.78 -5.55 19.93
N ILE A 31 11.19 -4.55 20.57
CA ILE A 31 10.31 -4.72 21.73
C ILE A 31 8.86 -4.64 21.28
N VAL A 32 8.53 -3.62 20.49
CA VAL A 32 7.15 -3.35 20.07
C VAL A 32 6.62 -4.41 19.12
N MET A 33 7.45 -4.91 18.18
CA MET A 33 7.05 -5.97 17.25
C MET A 33 6.62 -7.26 17.99
N PRO A 34 7.40 -7.82 18.92
CA PRO A 34 6.95 -8.95 19.75
C PRO A 34 5.64 -8.68 20.48
N MET A 35 5.49 -7.51 21.10
CA MET A 35 4.24 -7.14 21.79
C MET A 35 3.04 -7.16 20.86
N LEU A 36 3.16 -6.58 19.67
CA LEU A 36 2.10 -6.56 18.66
C LEU A 36 1.81 -7.95 18.10
N CYS A 37 2.83 -8.79 17.90
CA CYS A 37 2.64 -10.18 17.49
C CYS A 37 1.88 -10.99 18.55
N VAL A 38 2.18 -10.82 19.82
CA VAL A 38 1.46 -11.47 20.95
C VAL A 38 0.02 -10.98 20.99
N LEU A 39 -0.23 -9.66 20.90
CA LEU A 39 -1.58 -9.10 20.90
C LEU A 39 -2.41 -9.63 19.72
N ALA A 40 -1.81 -9.68 18.54
CA ALA A 40 -2.48 -10.24 17.35
C ALA A 40 -2.76 -11.73 17.51
N SER A 41 -1.84 -12.50 18.08
CA SER A 41 -2.03 -13.92 18.36
C SER A 41 -3.18 -14.15 19.33
N ILE A 42 -3.26 -13.36 20.41
CA ILE A 42 -4.39 -13.40 21.34
C ILE A 42 -5.71 -13.10 20.60
N ALA A 43 -5.72 -12.07 19.73
CA ALA A 43 -6.90 -11.74 18.92
C ALA A 43 -7.31 -12.91 18.00
N PHE A 44 -6.37 -13.59 17.33
CA PHE A 44 -6.66 -14.75 16.49
C PHE A 44 -7.18 -15.95 17.26
N PHE A 45 -6.74 -16.16 18.50
CA PHE A 45 -7.27 -17.25 19.33
C PHE A 45 -8.65 -16.95 19.92
N THR A 46 -9.00 -15.69 20.15
CA THR A 46 -10.17 -15.31 20.95
C THR A 46 -11.30 -14.66 20.14
N CYS A 47 -11.00 -14.05 18.98
CA CYS A 47 -11.97 -13.29 18.21
C CYS A 47 -12.48 -14.07 17.00
N SER A 48 -13.75 -13.82 16.65
CA SER A 48 -14.40 -14.44 15.49
C SER A 48 -14.23 -13.65 14.20
N SER A 49 -13.97 -12.36 14.28
CA SER A 49 -13.85 -11.45 13.13
C SER A 49 -12.42 -10.99 12.92
N ILE A 50 -11.96 -11.04 11.67
CA ILE A 50 -10.61 -10.58 11.28
C ILE A 50 -10.46 -9.04 11.35
N LYS A 51 -11.57 -8.28 11.48
CA LYS A 51 -11.49 -6.82 11.61
C LYS A 51 -10.60 -6.37 12.76
N HIS A 52 -10.46 -7.20 13.79
CA HIS A 52 -9.61 -6.94 14.95
C HIS A 52 -8.12 -6.98 14.63
N PHE A 53 -7.75 -7.67 13.55
CA PHE A 53 -6.38 -7.74 13.06
C PHE A 53 -6.03 -6.63 12.06
N LEU A 54 -7.02 -5.99 11.42
CA LEU A 54 -6.77 -4.98 10.39
C LEU A 54 -5.90 -3.80 10.88
N PRO A 55 -6.02 -3.29 12.12
CA PRO A 55 -5.14 -2.22 12.62
C PRO A 55 -3.66 -2.64 12.58
N LEU A 56 -3.36 -3.88 12.99
CA LEU A 56 -2.00 -4.42 12.92
C LEU A 56 -1.56 -4.59 11.47
N LEU A 57 -2.34 -5.31 10.64
CA LEU A 57 -1.99 -5.60 9.25
C LEU A 57 -1.64 -4.34 8.45
N LEU A 58 -2.37 -3.25 8.68
CA LEU A 58 -2.21 -2.02 7.90
C LEU A 58 -1.16 -1.05 8.45
N THR A 59 -0.66 -1.26 9.67
CA THR A 59 0.33 -0.36 10.29
C THR A 59 1.65 -1.04 10.64
N PHE A 60 1.64 -2.36 10.85
CA PHE A 60 2.81 -3.11 11.36
C PHE A 60 4.07 -2.94 10.51
N ILE A 61 3.94 -2.89 9.18
CA ILE A 61 5.10 -2.77 8.29
C ILE A 61 5.85 -1.45 8.48
N TYR A 62 5.15 -0.40 8.92
CA TYR A 62 5.74 0.91 9.17
C TYR A 62 6.54 0.98 10.48
N LEU A 63 6.43 -0.05 11.34
CA LEU A 63 7.27 -0.18 12.52
C LEU A 63 8.75 -0.41 12.18
N VAL A 64 9.06 -0.95 11.00
CA VAL A 64 10.43 -1.31 10.63
C VAL A 64 11.31 -0.07 10.58
N ASN A 65 12.24 0.01 11.53
CA ASN A 65 13.26 1.07 11.61
C ASN A 65 14.64 0.44 11.49
N ALA A 66 14.92 -0.10 10.32
CA ALA A 66 16.17 -0.80 10.03
C ALA A 66 17.31 0.15 9.62
N LYS A 67 17.10 1.47 9.75
CA LYS A 67 17.98 2.47 9.19
C LYS A 67 18.65 3.32 10.25
N HIS A 68 19.96 3.45 10.17
CA HIS A 68 20.76 4.27 11.08
C HIS A 68 21.07 5.67 10.53
N SER A 69 21.07 5.84 9.19
CA SER A 69 21.29 7.15 8.57
C SER A 69 20.68 7.23 7.17
N PRO A 70 20.27 8.41 6.72
CA PRO A 70 19.82 8.65 5.36
C PRO A 70 20.86 8.21 4.33
N GLY A 71 20.40 7.62 3.21
CA GLY A 71 21.27 7.18 2.12
C GLY A 71 21.91 5.81 2.26
N VAL A 72 21.94 5.20 3.45
CA VAL A 72 22.53 3.87 3.64
C VAL A 72 21.47 2.78 3.52
N PRO A 73 21.68 1.76 2.66
CA PRO A 73 20.81 0.58 2.63
C PRO A 73 20.86 -0.15 3.97
N TYR A 74 19.74 -0.27 4.62
CA TYR A 74 19.58 -0.67 6.02
C TYR A 74 19.34 -2.18 6.21
N TRP A 75 19.06 -2.89 5.16
CA TRP A 75 18.75 -4.32 5.22
C TRP A 75 19.90 -5.16 5.77
N SER A 76 21.14 -4.79 5.42
CA SER A 76 22.33 -5.51 5.86
C SER A 76 22.53 -5.44 7.37
N ASP A 77 22.32 -4.27 7.97
CA ASP A 77 22.56 -4.08 9.42
C ASP A 77 21.47 -4.74 10.25
N TYR A 78 20.22 -4.68 9.79
CA TYR A 78 19.09 -5.25 10.50
C TYR A 78 19.15 -6.77 10.56
N TYR A 79 19.54 -7.41 9.45
CA TYR A 79 19.68 -8.85 9.33
C TYR A 79 21.10 -9.37 9.61
N SER A 80 22.05 -8.52 9.93
CA SER A 80 23.43 -8.94 10.28
C SER A 80 23.53 -9.62 11.64
N SER A 81 22.60 -9.32 12.57
CA SER A 81 22.60 -9.86 13.92
C SER A 81 21.75 -11.13 14.04
N SER A 82 22.37 -12.27 14.33
CA SER A 82 21.66 -13.55 14.56
C SER A 82 20.59 -13.44 15.64
N TYR A 83 20.84 -12.64 16.68
CA TYR A 83 19.86 -12.39 17.74
C TYR A 83 18.60 -11.67 17.23
N ARG A 84 18.76 -10.64 16.41
CA ARG A 84 17.62 -9.91 15.81
C ARG A 84 16.82 -10.81 14.90
N ILE A 85 17.49 -11.57 14.05
CA ILE A 85 16.85 -12.57 13.16
C ILE A 85 16.06 -13.58 13.99
N PHE A 86 16.64 -14.11 15.07
CA PHE A 86 15.97 -15.07 15.94
C PHE A 86 14.67 -14.51 16.53
N ILE A 87 14.69 -13.27 17.08
CA ILE A 87 13.50 -12.62 17.62
C ILE A 87 12.42 -12.45 16.53
N ILE A 88 12.81 -11.93 15.39
CA ILE A 88 11.88 -11.71 14.26
C ILE A 88 11.23 -13.02 13.85
N VAL A 89 12.03 -14.06 13.60
CA VAL A 89 11.53 -15.37 13.16
C VAL A 89 10.63 -16.00 14.21
N LEU A 90 11.00 -15.94 15.50
CA LEU A 90 10.22 -16.50 16.60
C LEU A 90 8.81 -15.88 16.64
N PHE A 91 8.72 -14.55 16.68
CA PHE A 91 7.43 -13.87 16.86
C PHE A 91 6.59 -13.85 15.60
N LEU A 92 7.20 -13.76 14.40
CA LEU A 92 6.48 -13.95 13.15
C LEU A 92 5.97 -15.39 12.98
N SER A 93 6.72 -16.39 13.47
CA SER A 93 6.24 -17.78 13.47
C SER A 93 5.05 -17.97 14.42
N LEU A 94 5.08 -17.35 15.61
CA LEU A 94 3.93 -17.34 16.52
C LEU A 94 2.71 -16.69 15.87
N LEU A 95 2.89 -15.54 15.24
CA LEU A 95 1.83 -14.85 14.51
C LEU A 95 1.27 -15.71 13.36
N GLY A 96 2.16 -16.34 12.57
CA GLY A 96 1.80 -17.24 11.50
C GLY A 96 1.00 -18.45 11.98
N ALA A 97 1.45 -19.11 13.05
CA ALA A 97 0.75 -20.26 13.65
C ALA A 97 -0.64 -19.86 14.18
N SER A 98 -0.76 -18.72 14.87
CA SER A 98 -2.04 -18.21 15.35
C SER A 98 -2.99 -17.82 14.21
N PHE A 99 -2.46 -17.26 13.11
CA PHE A 99 -3.23 -16.98 11.91
C PHE A 99 -3.74 -18.26 11.23
N ILE A 100 -2.89 -19.29 11.11
CA ILE A 100 -3.29 -20.60 10.57
C ILE A 100 -4.43 -21.20 11.44
N TYR A 101 -4.31 -21.14 12.75
CA TYR A 101 -5.37 -21.58 13.67
C TYR A 101 -6.67 -20.79 13.43
N TYR A 102 -6.59 -19.46 13.29
CA TYR A 102 -7.74 -18.63 12.99
C TYR A 102 -8.40 -19.03 11.67
N VAL A 103 -7.62 -19.22 10.62
CA VAL A 103 -8.11 -19.64 9.31
C VAL A 103 -8.82 -21.00 9.41
N ALA A 104 -8.21 -21.96 10.09
CA ALA A 104 -8.80 -23.30 10.26
C ALA A 104 -10.13 -23.25 11.04
N LYS A 105 -10.20 -22.44 12.10
CA LYS A 105 -11.36 -22.40 13.00
C LYS A 105 -12.47 -21.45 12.54
N GLN A 106 -12.13 -20.32 11.94
CA GLN A 106 -13.09 -19.25 11.64
C GLN A 106 -13.33 -19.04 10.15
N VAL A 107 -12.35 -19.30 9.29
CA VAL A 107 -12.45 -19.02 7.84
C VAL A 107 -12.97 -20.26 7.10
N ILE A 108 -12.30 -21.40 7.22
CA ILE A 108 -12.65 -22.64 6.50
C ILE A 108 -14.11 -23.05 6.72
N PRO A 109 -14.67 -23.04 7.94
CA PRO A 109 -16.08 -23.40 8.14
C PRO A 109 -17.10 -22.46 7.48
N ARG A 110 -16.68 -21.24 7.13
CA ARG A 110 -17.52 -20.26 6.44
C ARG A 110 -17.49 -20.38 4.92
N ILE A 111 -16.62 -21.24 4.38
CA ILE A 111 -16.53 -21.52 2.95
C ILE A 111 -17.69 -22.46 2.57
N LYS A 112 -18.70 -21.90 1.90
CA LYS A 112 -19.83 -22.67 1.37
C LYS A 112 -19.87 -22.49 -0.14
N GLY A 113 -19.73 -23.59 -0.88
CA GLY A 113 -19.67 -23.55 -2.35
C GLY A 113 -18.36 -22.98 -2.92
N ILE A 114 -18.40 -22.58 -4.18
CA ILE A 114 -17.23 -22.05 -4.88
C ILE A 114 -16.92 -20.62 -4.37
N PRO A 115 -15.70 -20.37 -3.86
CA PRO A 115 -15.31 -19.03 -3.44
C PRO A 115 -15.39 -18.01 -4.58
N PRO A 116 -15.80 -16.76 -4.31
CA PRO A 116 -15.76 -15.72 -5.33
C PRO A 116 -14.33 -15.50 -5.81
N MET A 117 -14.15 -15.22 -7.09
CA MET A 117 -12.85 -14.99 -7.71
C MET A 117 -11.84 -16.17 -7.59
N LEU A 118 -12.31 -17.40 -7.31
CA LEU A 118 -11.40 -18.55 -7.14
C LEU A 118 -10.53 -18.78 -8.37
N ILE A 119 -11.14 -18.80 -9.57
CA ILE A 119 -10.40 -19.07 -10.81
C ILE A 119 -9.33 -17.99 -11.06
N PRO A 120 -9.63 -16.68 -11.07
CA PRO A 120 -8.61 -15.67 -11.33
C PRO A 120 -7.53 -15.61 -10.25
N THR A 121 -7.86 -15.81 -8.98
CA THR A 121 -6.84 -15.84 -7.91
C THR A 121 -5.98 -17.11 -7.97
N ALA A 122 -6.56 -18.27 -8.32
CA ALA A 122 -5.82 -19.51 -8.50
C ALA A 122 -4.87 -19.42 -9.72
N LEU A 123 -5.35 -18.90 -10.85
CA LEU A 123 -4.50 -18.70 -12.04
C LEU A 123 -3.30 -17.78 -11.72
N LEU A 124 -3.55 -16.67 -11.02
CA LEU A 124 -2.48 -15.77 -10.58
C LEU A 124 -1.52 -16.48 -9.62
N SER A 125 -2.04 -17.28 -8.68
CA SER A 125 -1.21 -18.05 -7.74
C SER A 125 -0.33 -19.08 -8.44
N VAL A 126 -0.89 -19.82 -9.38
CA VAL A 126 -0.11 -20.78 -10.19
C VAL A 126 0.96 -20.06 -11.00
N SER A 127 0.65 -18.91 -11.61
CA SER A 127 1.64 -18.14 -12.35
C SER A 127 2.76 -17.60 -11.45
N PHE A 128 2.48 -17.26 -10.19
CA PHE A 128 3.51 -16.92 -9.21
C PHE A 128 4.43 -18.11 -8.86
N LEU A 129 3.94 -19.34 -8.88
CA LEU A 129 4.80 -20.52 -8.66
C LEU A 129 5.61 -20.89 -9.89
N LEU A 130 5.07 -20.63 -11.09
CA LEU A 130 5.72 -20.97 -12.35
C LEU A 130 6.71 -19.91 -12.84
N ASN A 131 6.88 -18.80 -12.10
CA ASN A 131 7.76 -17.70 -12.50
C ASN A 131 9.20 -18.20 -12.74
N GLY A 132 9.71 -18.02 -13.94
CA GLY A 132 11.07 -18.39 -14.33
C GLY A 132 11.33 -19.89 -14.46
N ILE A 133 10.32 -20.76 -14.40
CA ILE A 133 10.53 -22.21 -14.51
C ILE A 133 11.10 -22.57 -15.87
N GLY A 134 12.18 -23.38 -15.87
CA GLY A 134 12.87 -23.76 -17.10
C GLY A 134 13.85 -22.71 -17.64
N CYS A 135 14.02 -21.56 -16.98
CA CYS A 135 15.03 -20.56 -17.34
C CYS A 135 16.42 -21.01 -16.88
N GLU A 136 17.42 -20.84 -17.73
CA GLU A 136 18.81 -21.01 -17.37
C GLU A 136 19.20 -20.00 -16.28
N GLY A 137 19.91 -20.45 -15.24
CA GLY A 137 20.26 -19.60 -14.09
C GLY A 137 19.13 -19.32 -13.11
N TYR A 138 18.02 -20.11 -13.13
CA TYR A 138 16.91 -19.96 -12.21
C TYR A 138 17.34 -19.91 -10.73
N LYS A 139 16.90 -18.89 -10.00
CA LYS A 139 17.17 -18.75 -8.56
C LYS A 139 15.94 -19.13 -7.74
N TRP A 140 16.10 -20.07 -6.81
CA TRP A 140 15.02 -20.54 -5.90
C TRP A 140 14.37 -19.43 -5.07
N ALA A 141 15.06 -18.30 -4.87
CA ALA A 141 14.47 -17.09 -4.27
C ALA A 141 13.24 -16.60 -5.03
N SER A 142 13.18 -16.81 -6.35
CA SER A 142 12.02 -16.48 -7.19
C SER A 142 10.77 -17.26 -6.79
N LEU A 143 10.93 -18.57 -6.48
CA LEU A 143 9.82 -19.39 -5.98
C LEU A 143 9.36 -18.93 -4.59
N GLY A 144 10.30 -18.64 -3.68
CA GLY A 144 9.99 -18.14 -2.34
C GLY A 144 9.23 -16.81 -2.39
N TYR A 145 9.63 -15.92 -3.27
CA TYR A 145 8.94 -14.65 -3.47
C TYR A 145 7.54 -14.83 -4.09
N GLY A 146 7.40 -15.71 -5.07
CA GLY A 146 6.11 -16.10 -5.64
C GLY A 146 5.18 -16.67 -4.57
N ALA A 147 5.66 -17.55 -3.70
CA ALA A 147 4.89 -18.09 -2.58
C ALA A 147 4.43 -16.99 -1.61
N ALA A 148 5.28 -16.00 -1.33
CA ALA A 148 4.92 -14.84 -0.51
C ALA A 148 3.83 -13.97 -1.18
N GLN A 149 3.86 -13.80 -2.50
CA GLN A 149 2.79 -13.11 -3.23
C GLN A 149 1.46 -13.88 -3.14
N ILE A 150 1.48 -15.22 -3.19
CA ILE A 150 0.28 -16.06 -2.98
C ILE A 150 -0.29 -15.82 -1.57
N ALA A 151 0.55 -15.72 -0.55
CA ALA A 151 0.09 -15.43 0.81
C ALA A 151 -0.73 -14.13 0.87
N VAL A 152 -0.37 -13.10 0.10
CA VAL A 152 -1.10 -11.81 0.07
C VAL A 152 -2.33 -11.87 -0.85
N TYR A 153 -2.17 -12.29 -2.10
CA TYR A 153 -3.23 -12.17 -3.10
C TYR A 153 -4.27 -13.29 -3.02
N PHE A 154 -3.94 -14.42 -2.42
CA PHE A 154 -4.85 -15.55 -2.25
C PHE A 154 -5.21 -15.77 -0.79
N VAL A 155 -4.25 -16.14 0.05
CA VAL A 155 -4.54 -16.55 1.44
C VAL A 155 -5.13 -15.40 2.25
N LEU A 156 -4.50 -14.23 2.22
CA LEU A 156 -4.96 -13.06 2.97
C LEU A 156 -6.28 -12.53 2.42
N PHE A 157 -6.48 -12.50 1.09
CA PHE A 157 -7.74 -12.09 0.49
C PHE A 157 -8.90 -12.95 1.01
N TYR A 158 -8.80 -14.29 0.97
CA TYR A 158 -9.86 -15.15 1.46
C TYR A 158 -10.01 -15.13 2.98
N ALA A 159 -8.92 -15.01 3.72
CA ALA A 159 -8.98 -14.84 5.17
C ALA A 159 -9.76 -13.58 5.54
N ILE A 160 -9.52 -12.46 4.87
CA ILE A 160 -10.24 -11.20 5.11
C ILE A 160 -11.68 -11.32 4.61
N TYR A 161 -11.90 -11.79 3.38
CA TYR A 161 -13.24 -11.92 2.80
C TYR A 161 -14.18 -12.76 3.69
N TYR A 162 -13.77 -13.97 4.06
CA TYR A 162 -14.57 -14.85 4.92
C TYR A 162 -14.55 -14.42 6.39
N GLY A 163 -13.43 -13.89 6.87
CA GLY A 163 -13.29 -13.37 8.23
C GLY A 163 -14.19 -12.15 8.52
N LEU A 164 -14.53 -11.37 7.49
CA LEU A 164 -15.49 -10.25 7.58
C LEU A 164 -16.92 -10.65 7.23
N LYS A 165 -17.17 -11.90 6.85
CA LYS A 165 -18.52 -12.37 6.49
C LYS A 165 -19.45 -12.30 7.71
N GLY A 166 -20.57 -11.59 7.58
CA GLY A 166 -21.51 -11.36 8.68
C GLY A 166 -21.39 -9.98 9.32
N GLU A 167 -20.26 -9.29 9.17
CA GLU A 167 -20.10 -7.92 9.67
C GLU A 167 -20.97 -6.92 8.89
N ASP A 168 -21.40 -5.87 9.55
CA ASP A 168 -22.13 -4.78 8.89
C ASP A 168 -21.23 -4.06 7.87
N THR A 169 -21.70 -3.93 6.62
CA THR A 169 -20.91 -3.33 5.53
C THR A 169 -20.66 -1.85 5.74
N ASP A 170 -21.63 -1.10 6.26
CA ASP A 170 -21.48 0.33 6.53
C ASP A 170 -20.48 0.55 7.68
N GLY A 171 -20.56 -0.31 8.71
CA GLY A 171 -19.60 -0.35 9.80
C GLY A 171 -18.18 -0.67 9.31
N LEU A 172 -18.02 -1.62 8.38
CA LEU A 172 -16.71 -1.97 7.79
C LEU A 172 -16.09 -0.81 7.01
N VAL A 173 -16.88 -0.13 6.18
CA VAL A 173 -16.40 1.03 5.43
C VAL A 173 -16.00 2.17 6.37
N SER A 174 -16.82 2.43 7.40
CA SER A 174 -16.49 3.44 8.41
C SER A 174 -15.25 3.07 9.22
N HIS A 175 -15.04 1.78 9.49
CA HIS A 175 -13.83 1.28 10.14
C HIS A 175 -12.60 1.45 9.24
N LEU A 176 -12.70 1.13 7.93
CA LEU A 176 -11.61 1.34 6.96
C LEU A 176 -11.19 2.82 6.89
N VAL A 177 -12.14 3.76 6.85
CA VAL A 177 -11.85 5.20 6.87
C VAL A 177 -11.18 5.62 8.18
N TYR A 178 -11.59 5.05 9.31
CA TYR A 178 -10.92 5.28 10.59
C TYR A 178 -9.47 4.74 10.57
N LEU A 179 -9.25 3.53 10.05
CA LEU A 179 -7.92 2.96 9.88
C LEU A 179 -7.05 3.82 8.96
N ALA A 180 -7.61 4.38 7.90
CA ALA A 180 -6.89 5.33 7.05
C ALA A 180 -6.36 6.54 7.83
N SER A 181 -7.12 7.04 8.83
CA SER A 181 -6.66 8.12 9.71
C SER A 181 -5.48 7.67 10.59
N LEU A 182 -5.49 6.43 11.06
CA LEU A 182 -4.39 5.88 11.87
C LEU A 182 -3.15 5.62 11.03
N ILE A 183 -3.31 5.11 9.81
CA ILE A 183 -2.20 4.94 8.85
C ILE A 183 -1.59 6.31 8.55
N ALA A 184 -2.41 7.33 8.27
CA ALA A 184 -1.92 8.68 8.02
C ALA A 184 -1.18 9.25 9.23
N MET A 185 -1.66 9.02 10.44
CA MET A 185 -0.98 9.42 11.69
C MET A 185 0.43 8.80 11.78
N VAL A 186 0.56 7.52 11.50
CA VAL A 186 1.85 6.81 11.52
C VAL A 186 2.77 7.38 10.45
N LEU A 187 2.34 7.38 9.18
CA LEU A 187 3.17 7.80 8.04
C LEU A 187 3.60 9.26 8.13
N ILE A 188 2.67 10.15 8.47
CA ILE A 188 2.96 11.58 8.61
C ILE A 188 3.83 11.84 9.84
N GLY A 189 3.57 11.13 10.95
CA GLY A 189 4.36 11.21 12.16
C GLY A 189 5.81 10.78 11.93
N GLU A 190 6.02 9.66 11.25
CA GLU A 190 7.37 9.19 10.86
C GLU A 190 8.06 10.17 9.91
N MET A 191 7.31 10.73 8.94
CA MET A 191 7.87 11.70 8.01
C MET A 191 8.23 13.02 8.70
N ILE A 192 7.43 13.51 9.64
CA ILE A 192 7.76 14.69 10.46
C ILE A 192 9.02 14.41 11.29
N PHE A 193 9.08 13.25 11.95
CA PHE A 193 10.25 12.84 12.72
C PHE A 193 11.51 12.84 11.84
N MET A 194 11.45 12.22 10.66
CA MET A 194 12.56 12.20 9.71
C MET A 194 12.99 13.62 9.33
N LEU A 195 12.05 14.49 8.93
CA LEU A 195 12.33 15.85 8.48
C LEU A 195 12.91 16.75 9.58
N THR A 196 12.61 16.46 10.85
CA THR A 196 13.06 17.27 11.99
C THR A 196 14.29 16.73 12.70
N THR A 197 14.66 15.46 12.46
CA THR A 197 15.71 14.78 13.23
C THR A 197 16.99 14.55 12.43
N TYR A 198 16.85 14.30 11.10
CA TYR A 198 18.00 13.95 10.28
C TYR A 198 18.60 15.16 9.59
N ASP A 199 19.89 15.39 9.83
CA ASP A 199 20.64 16.45 9.17
C ASP A 199 20.77 16.22 7.67
N GLY A 200 20.77 17.30 6.88
CA GLY A 200 20.96 17.26 5.44
C GLY A 200 19.74 16.90 4.60
N ILE A 201 18.59 16.56 5.22
CA ILE A 201 17.32 16.36 4.48
C ILE A 201 16.82 17.66 3.89
N ILE A 202 17.02 18.76 4.59
CA ILE A 202 16.73 20.10 4.09
C ILE A 202 18.07 20.73 3.70
N SER A 203 18.23 21.04 2.43
CA SER A 203 19.42 21.72 1.89
C SER A 203 19.53 23.17 2.39
N ALA A 204 20.67 23.79 2.21
CA ALA A 204 20.92 25.17 2.67
C ALA A 204 19.97 26.21 2.06
N ASP A 205 19.42 25.95 0.88
CA ASP A 205 18.39 26.75 0.20
C ASP A 205 16.96 26.43 0.62
N GLY A 206 16.77 25.51 1.59
CA GLY A 206 15.48 25.10 2.14
C GLY A 206 14.72 24.07 1.29
N ALA A 207 15.33 23.47 0.28
CA ALA A 207 14.73 22.40 -0.51
C ALA A 207 14.91 21.04 0.17
N ILE A 208 13.92 20.14 0.00
CA ILE A 208 14.06 18.76 0.46
C ILE A 208 14.92 17.97 -0.51
N VAL A 209 15.96 17.32 0.00
CA VAL A 209 16.84 16.45 -0.77
C VAL A 209 16.18 15.09 -0.93
N LYS A 210 15.72 14.79 -2.15
CA LYS A 210 14.94 13.61 -2.48
C LYS A 210 15.60 12.28 -2.05
N GLU A 211 16.89 12.18 -2.26
CA GLU A 211 17.70 10.98 -1.96
C GLU A 211 17.79 10.70 -0.46
N MET A 212 17.53 11.72 0.36
CA MET A 212 17.52 11.66 1.81
C MET A 212 16.14 11.32 2.38
N VAL A 213 15.07 11.35 1.55
CA VAL A 213 13.71 10.99 1.96
C VAL A 213 13.60 9.46 2.02
N ILE A 214 13.99 8.90 3.15
CA ILE A 214 14.03 7.48 3.39
C ILE A 214 13.55 7.20 4.82
N LEU A 215 12.56 6.33 4.94
CA LEU A 215 12.11 5.73 6.21
C LEU A 215 12.61 4.29 6.28
N GLY A 216 12.63 3.69 7.46
CA GLY A 216 13.11 2.32 7.64
C GLY A 216 12.47 1.28 6.72
N TRP A 217 11.23 1.53 6.28
CA TRP A 217 10.43 0.65 5.42
C TRP A 217 10.37 1.08 3.95
N GLY A 218 10.89 2.25 3.57
CA GLY A 218 10.83 2.70 2.17
C GLY A 218 11.55 4.00 1.87
N ILE A 219 11.69 4.28 0.58
CA ILE A 219 12.25 5.51 0.01
C ILE A 219 11.14 6.44 -0.49
N CYS A 220 11.48 7.59 -1.03
CA CYS A 220 10.55 8.62 -1.49
C CYS A 220 9.32 8.11 -2.28
N ASN A 221 9.48 7.17 -3.24
CA ASN A 221 8.38 6.69 -4.07
C ASN A 221 7.36 5.85 -3.25
N PRO A 222 7.76 4.78 -2.53
CA PRO A 222 6.87 4.05 -1.63
C PRO A 222 6.23 4.90 -0.54
N ILE A 223 6.96 5.85 0.04
CA ILE A 223 6.42 6.76 1.06
C ILE A 223 5.29 7.61 0.46
N GLY A 224 5.58 8.28 -0.66
CA GLY A 224 4.59 9.12 -1.34
C GLY A 224 3.38 8.35 -1.81
N PHE A 225 3.56 7.12 -2.32
CA PHE A 225 2.46 6.23 -2.67
C PHE A 225 1.59 5.87 -1.45
N SER A 226 2.22 5.45 -0.33
CA SER A 226 1.51 5.00 0.87
C SER A 226 0.69 6.12 1.51
N ILE A 227 1.15 7.37 1.43
CA ILE A 227 0.39 8.54 1.88
C ILE A 227 -0.72 8.89 0.87
N GLY A 228 -0.40 8.91 -0.42
CA GLY A 228 -1.33 9.34 -1.47
C GLY A 228 -2.54 8.41 -1.65
N ILE A 229 -2.36 7.09 -1.47
CA ILE A 229 -3.46 6.12 -1.58
C ILE A 229 -4.56 6.31 -0.52
N LEU A 230 -4.29 7.07 0.55
CA LEU A 230 -5.27 7.39 1.59
C LEU A 230 -6.25 8.49 1.16
N ILE A 231 -5.90 9.31 0.16
CA ILE A 231 -6.73 10.43 -0.32
C ILE A 231 -8.14 9.98 -0.72
N PRO A 232 -8.33 8.95 -1.57
CA PRO A 232 -9.67 8.46 -1.90
C PRO A 232 -10.43 7.92 -0.68
N LEU A 233 -9.76 7.35 0.33
CA LEU A 233 -10.40 6.90 1.56
C LEU A 233 -10.91 8.08 2.41
N PHE A 234 -10.17 9.19 2.45
CA PHE A 234 -10.67 10.41 3.10
C PHE A 234 -11.79 11.08 2.32
N ALA A 235 -11.76 11.04 0.98
CA ALA A 235 -12.90 11.44 0.17
C ALA A 235 -14.14 10.60 0.51
N LEU A 236 -13.99 9.29 0.70
CA LEU A 236 -15.06 8.41 1.18
C LEU A 236 -15.54 8.80 2.60
N GLY A 237 -14.62 9.15 3.49
CA GLY A 237 -14.92 9.63 4.84
C GLY A 237 -15.80 10.87 4.86
N THR A 238 -15.56 11.84 3.96
CA THR A 238 -16.40 13.04 3.83
C THR A 238 -17.84 12.71 3.45
N GLN A 239 -18.06 11.59 2.74
CA GLN A 239 -19.40 11.17 2.32
C GLN A 239 -20.13 10.35 3.39
N LYS A 240 -19.39 9.56 4.17
CA LYS A 240 -19.94 8.68 5.21
C LYS A 240 -20.26 9.41 6.52
N ASP A 241 -19.42 10.36 6.92
CA ASP A 241 -19.59 11.10 8.18
C ASP A 241 -19.59 12.62 7.93
N ARG A 242 -20.81 13.14 7.76
CA ARG A 242 -21.00 14.58 7.52
C ARG A 242 -20.47 15.45 8.66
N LYS A 243 -20.57 14.99 9.91
CA LYS A 243 -20.11 15.76 11.08
C LYS A 243 -18.60 15.93 11.09
N ARG A 244 -17.86 14.94 10.61
CA ARG A 244 -16.39 14.95 10.50
C ARG A 244 -15.90 15.29 9.10
N GLY A 245 -16.77 15.78 8.22
CA GLY A 245 -16.43 16.09 6.83
C GLY A 245 -15.24 17.04 6.70
N ILE A 246 -15.15 18.09 7.56
CA ILE A 246 -14.03 19.02 7.59
C ILE A 246 -12.73 18.29 7.94
N TYR A 247 -12.73 17.44 8.95
CA TYR A 247 -11.56 16.66 9.34
C TYR A 247 -11.04 15.81 8.17
N TYR A 248 -11.91 15.06 7.49
CA TYR A 248 -11.51 14.23 6.36
C TYR A 248 -11.02 15.05 5.16
N TYR A 249 -11.62 16.21 4.93
CA TYR A 249 -11.15 17.11 3.88
C TYR A 249 -9.74 17.63 4.18
N LEU A 250 -9.50 18.06 5.42
CA LEU A 250 -8.17 18.49 5.86
C LEU A 250 -7.14 17.34 5.77
N MET A 251 -7.53 16.11 6.10
CA MET A 251 -6.66 14.94 5.96
C MET A 251 -6.31 14.66 4.49
N MET A 252 -7.25 14.87 3.54
CA MET A 252 -6.93 14.81 2.11
C MET A 252 -5.84 15.82 1.73
N MET A 253 -5.97 17.08 2.20
CA MET A 253 -4.99 18.13 1.94
C MET A 253 -3.62 17.79 2.55
N VAL A 254 -3.60 17.37 3.81
CA VAL A 254 -2.38 17.01 4.54
C VAL A 254 -1.68 15.83 3.86
N CYS A 255 -2.41 14.76 3.50
CA CYS A 255 -1.84 13.65 2.77
C CYS A 255 -1.28 14.08 1.40
N THR A 256 -1.98 14.98 0.69
CA THR A 256 -1.47 15.50 -0.59
C THR A 256 -0.17 16.28 -0.38
N LEU A 257 -0.13 17.17 0.62
CA LEU A 257 1.06 17.93 0.96
C LEU A 257 2.25 17.01 1.29
N PHE A 258 2.06 16.05 2.18
CA PHE A 258 3.14 15.13 2.57
C PHE A 258 3.56 14.20 1.43
N ALA A 259 2.63 13.78 0.56
CA ALA A 259 2.98 13.04 -0.65
C ALA A 259 3.85 13.86 -1.61
N ILE A 260 3.57 15.17 -1.76
CA ILE A 260 4.39 16.09 -2.55
C ILE A 260 5.77 16.30 -1.90
N LEU A 261 5.83 16.45 -0.56
CA LEU A 261 7.09 16.62 0.19
C LEU A 261 8.04 15.42 0.04
N THR A 262 7.57 14.25 -0.37
CA THR A 262 8.45 13.11 -0.71
C THR A 262 9.31 13.34 -1.95
N GLN A 263 9.07 14.38 -2.73
CA GLN A 263 9.75 14.65 -4.02
C GLN A 263 9.59 13.50 -5.04
N SER A 264 8.64 12.59 -4.82
CA SER A 264 8.30 11.53 -5.77
C SER A 264 7.46 12.09 -6.92
N ARG A 265 7.95 12.01 -8.14
CA ARG A 265 7.20 12.44 -9.35
C ARG A 265 5.87 11.68 -9.49
N ASN A 266 5.88 10.38 -9.17
CA ASN A 266 4.69 9.56 -9.19
C ASN A 266 3.67 10.06 -8.14
N ALA A 267 4.10 10.30 -6.91
CA ALA A 267 3.24 10.79 -5.84
C ALA A 267 2.70 12.20 -6.15
N LEU A 268 3.54 13.08 -6.68
CA LEU A 268 3.12 14.43 -7.10
C LEU A 268 1.97 14.35 -8.11
N LEU A 269 2.11 13.54 -9.15
CA LEU A 269 1.09 13.39 -10.19
C LEU A 269 -0.15 12.68 -9.67
N THR A 270 -0.01 11.53 -9.01
CA THR A 270 -1.15 10.70 -8.63
C THR A 270 -1.90 11.25 -7.41
N ALA A 271 -1.20 11.72 -6.37
CA ALA A 271 -1.82 12.32 -5.20
C ALA A 271 -2.40 13.71 -5.51
N GLY A 272 -1.66 14.53 -6.27
CA GLY A 272 -2.14 15.83 -6.73
C GLY A 272 -3.39 15.70 -7.61
N ALA A 273 -3.36 14.81 -8.61
CA ALA A 273 -4.52 14.55 -9.46
C ALA A 273 -5.70 14.00 -8.66
N ALA A 274 -5.49 13.03 -7.75
CA ALA A 274 -6.54 12.49 -6.89
C ALA A 274 -7.19 13.59 -6.05
N PHE A 275 -6.39 14.46 -5.41
CA PHE A 275 -6.92 15.56 -4.62
C PHE A 275 -7.77 16.51 -5.48
N VAL A 276 -7.25 16.96 -6.63
CA VAL A 276 -7.97 17.88 -7.53
C VAL A 276 -9.28 17.25 -8.02
N ILE A 277 -9.24 15.99 -8.45
CA ILE A 277 -10.41 15.25 -8.91
C ILE A 277 -11.47 15.18 -7.82
N PHE A 278 -11.11 14.77 -6.59
CA PHE A 278 -12.09 14.63 -5.49
C PHE A 278 -12.57 15.98 -4.97
N ALA A 279 -11.71 17.00 -4.90
CA ALA A 279 -12.10 18.34 -4.54
C ALA A 279 -13.12 18.93 -5.54
N PHE A 280 -12.84 18.78 -6.84
CA PHE A 280 -13.73 19.23 -7.91
C PHE A 280 -15.06 18.49 -7.92
N PHE A 281 -15.05 17.16 -8.02
CA PHE A 281 -16.29 16.38 -8.08
C PHE A 281 -17.09 16.45 -6.78
N GLY A 282 -16.43 16.59 -5.62
CA GLY A 282 -17.09 16.81 -4.34
C GLY A 282 -17.96 18.08 -4.29
N CYS A 283 -17.67 19.08 -5.14
CA CYS A 283 -18.52 20.28 -5.28
C CYS A 283 -19.89 19.98 -5.89
N PHE A 284 -20.01 18.92 -6.68
CA PHE A 284 -21.20 18.60 -7.47
C PHE A 284 -21.91 17.34 -6.97
N ILE A 285 -21.17 16.36 -6.43
CA ILE A 285 -21.65 15.03 -6.11
C ILE A 285 -21.46 14.75 -4.61
N GLY A 286 -22.42 14.07 -3.99
CA GLY A 286 -22.31 13.57 -2.62
C GLY A 286 -23.02 14.42 -1.58
N ASN A 287 -22.76 14.08 -0.30
CA ASN A 287 -23.50 14.60 0.85
C ASN A 287 -22.96 15.95 1.39
N ASN A 288 -21.68 16.28 1.09
CA ASN A 288 -20.97 17.43 1.66
C ASN A 288 -20.58 18.49 0.59
N LYS A 289 -21.40 18.67 -0.45
CA LYS A 289 -21.14 19.62 -1.55
C LYS A 289 -20.81 21.04 -1.08
N ARG A 290 -21.51 21.54 -0.05
CA ARG A 290 -21.28 22.89 0.50
C ARG A 290 -19.86 22.99 1.08
N LEU A 291 -19.42 21.98 1.84
CA LEU A 291 -18.06 21.93 2.37
C LEU A 291 -17.02 22.01 1.25
N PHE A 292 -17.17 21.16 0.22
CA PHE A 292 -16.21 21.14 -0.90
C PHE A 292 -16.16 22.46 -1.65
N ARG A 293 -17.32 23.12 -1.87
CA ARG A 293 -17.36 24.45 -2.51
C ARG A 293 -16.65 25.51 -1.66
N VAL A 294 -16.94 25.58 -0.36
CA VAL A 294 -16.33 26.56 0.54
C VAL A 294 -14.81 26.33 0.63
N MET A 295 -14.39 25.09 0.89
CA MET A 295 -12.97 24.77 1.00
C MET A 295 -12.24 24.92 -0.34
N GLY A 296 -12.89 24.54 -1.45
CA GLY A 296 -12.38 24.74 -2.80
C GLY A 296 -12.20 26.22 -3.13
N SER A 297 -13.16 27.08 -2.76
CA SER A 297 -13.02 28.54 -2.95
C SER A 297 -11.86 29.11 -2.11
N ILE A 298 -11.74 28.73 -0.84
CA ILE A 298 -10.65 29.17 0.03
C ILE A 298 -9.29 28.75 -0.57
N LEU A 299 -9.18 27.50 -1.01
CA LEU A 299 -7.95 26.98 -1.63
C LEU A 299 -7.64 27.69 -2.95
N SER A 300 -8.63 27.95 -3.79
CA SER A 300 -8.44 28.67 -5.05
C SER A 300 -7.93 30.08 -4.82
N VAL A 301 -8.53 30.81 -3.86
CA VAL A 301 -8.06 32.15 -3.47
C VAL A 301 -6.64 32.08 -2.89
N GLY A 302 -6.39 31.12 -1.98
CA GLY A 302 -5.05 30.92 -1.41
C GLY A 302 -4.01 30.56 -2.46
N ALA A 303 -4.36 29.73 -3.46
CA ALA A 303 -3.48 29.37 -4.57
C ALA A 303 -3.17 30.61 -5.46
N ILE A 304 -4.15 31.43 -5.77
CA ILE A 304 -3.95 32.67 -6.54
C ILE A 304 -3.01 33.61 -5.77
N ILE A 305 -3.27 33.84 -4.48
CA ILE A 305 -2.40 34.67 -3.64
C ILE A 305 -0.99 34.06 -3.59
N GLY A 306 -0.88 32.75 -3.38
CA GLY A 306 0.40 32.03 -3.35
C GLY A 306 1.18 32.19 -4.65
N VAL A 307 0.51 32.08 -5.81
CA VAL A 307 1.15 32.31 -7.11
C VAL A 307 1.64 33.75 -7.24
N ILE A 308 0.86 34.74 -6.80
CA ILE A 308 1.25 36.15 -6.86
C ILE A 308 2.45 36.43 -5.94
N VAL A 309 2.38 35.97 -4.68
CA VAL A 309 3.41 36.25 -3.67
C VAL A 309 4.72 35.49 -3.94
N PHE A 310 4.65 34.27 -4.46
CA PHE A 310 5.81 33.41 -4.71
C PHE A 310 6.12 33.23 -6.20
N TYR A 311 5.67 34.16 -7.05
CA TYR A 311 5.82 34.06 -8.50
C TYR A 311 7.23 33.70 -8.96
N ASP A 312 8.24 34.41 -8.45
CA ASP A 312 9.63 34.18 -8.85
C ASP A 312 10.14 32.81 -8.47
N LYS A 313 9.78 32.31 -7.26
CA LYS A 313 10.13 30.96 -6.81
C LYS A 313 9.41 29.90 -7.63
N ILE A 314 8.13 30.09 -7.92
CA ILE A 314 7.33 29.16 -8.73
C ILE A 314 7.84 29.14 -10.17
N SER A 315 8.15 30.31 -10.75
CA SER A 315 8.72 30.44 -12.09
C SER A 315 10.08 29.75 -12.19
N SER A 316 10.95 29.96 -11.20
CA SER A 316 12.26 29.29 -11.10
C SER A 316 12.10 27.75 -10.99
N LEU A 317 11.18 27.26 -10.13
CA LEU A 317 10.87 25.84 -9.99
C LEU A 317 10.31 25.24 -11.30
N MET A 318 9.39 25.94 -11.97
CA MET A 318 8.84 25.50 -13.25
C MET A 318 9.90 25.46 -14.34
N SER A 319 10.76 26.47 -14.42
CA SER A 319 11.89 26.51 -15.34
C SER A 319 12.88 25.39 -15.07
N SER A 320 13.18 25.12 -13.79
CA SER A 320 14.02 23.99 -13.38
C SER A 320 13.39 22.65 -13.78
N LEU A 321 12.10 22.45 -13.54
CA LEU A 321 11.37 21.23 -13.95
C LEU A 321 11.35 21.03 -15.46
N ILE A 322 11.18 22.13 -16.23
CA ILE A 322 11.19 22.11 -17.70
C ILE A 322 12.63 21.84 -18.20
N ASN A 323 13.63 22.48 -17.62
CA ASN A 323 15.03 22.34 -18.02
C ASN A 323 15.66 21.01 -17.59
N MET A 324 15.21 20.41 -16.47
CA MET A 324 15.59 19.03 -16.11
C MET A 324 15.11 18.01 -17.14
N GLY A 325 14.24 18.41 -18.06
CA GLY A 325 13.62 17.53 -19.03
C GLY A 325 12.82 16.40 -18.38
N PHE A 326 12.04 15.69 -19.16
CA PHE A 326 11.50 14.39 -18.78
C PHE A 326 12.62 13.34 -18.93
N THR A 327 13.70 13.48 -18.13
CA THR A 327 14.70 12.41 -18.08
C THR A 327 14.00 11.20 -17.51
N ASP A 328 14.09 10.09 -18.26
CA ASP A 328 13.47 8.81 -17.88
C ASP A 328 14.14 8.16 -16.65
N ASN A 329 15.21 8.80 -16.12
CA ASN A 329 16.07 8.27 -15.05
C ASN A 329 16.53 6.83 -15.33
N GLY A 330 16.82 6.52 -16.59
CA GLY A 330 17.23 5.17 -17.01
C GLY A 330 16.10 4.14 -17.10
N ARG A 331 14.83 4.55 -16.95
CA ARG A 331 13.69 3.63 -17.01
C ARG A 331 13.53 2.96 -18.36
N PHE A 332 13.76 3.69 -19.45
CA PHE A 332 13.68 3.10 -20.80
C PHE A 332 14.74 2.02 -21.03
N SER A 333 15.94 2.18 -20.46
CA SER A 333 16.97 1.13 -20.52
C SER A 333 16.55 -0.09 -19.70
N LEU A 334 15.96 0.10 -18.51
CA LEU A 334 15.40 -1.00 -17.71
C LEU A 334 14.24 -1.71 -18.40
N TRP A 335 13.35 -0.97 -19.10
CA TRP A 335 12.25 -1.57 -19.85
C TRP A 335 12.75 -2.33 -21.07
N ARG A 336 13.75 -1.82 -21.76
CA ARG A 336 14.42 -2.55 -22.87
C ARG A 336 15.02 -3.86 -22.37
N LEU A 337 15.76 -3.81 -21.27
CA LEU A 337 16.32 -5.01 -20.62
C LEU A 337 15.21 -5.99 -20.19
N ALA A 338 14.10 -5.50 -19.63
CA ALA A 338 12.96 -6.35 -19.28
C ALA A 338 12.35 -7.05 -20.52
N LEU A 339 12.28 -6.35 -21.65
CA LEU A 339 11.79 -6.92 -22.91
C LEU A 339 12.79 -7.92 -23.51
N ASP A 340 14.08 -7.73 -23.31
CA ASP A 340 15.09 -8.70 -23.75
C ASP A 340 14.98 -9.98 -22.90
N TYR A 341 14.90 -9.88 -21.58
CA TYR A 341 14.59 -11.04 -20.72
C TYR A 341 13.27 -11.75 -21.10
N PHE A 342 12.24 -10.98 -21.49
CA PHE A 342 11.01 -11.58 -22.00
C PHE A 342 11.19 -12.34 -23.31
N LYS A 343 12.02 -11.87 -24.23
CA LYS A 343 12.34 -12.59 -25.48
C LYS A 343 13.09 -13.90 -25.22
N ASP A 344 13.98 -13.89 -24.22
CA ASP A 344 14.76 -15.07 -23.85
C ASP A 344 13.87 -16.15 -23.19
N SER A 345 12.85 -15.75 -22.42
CA SER A 345 11.92 -16.67 -21.76
C SER A 345 10.48 -16.18 -21.83
N PRO A 346 9.80 -16.28 -23.00
CA PRO A 346 8.53 -15.61 -23.25
C PRO A 346 7.33 -16.25 -22.52
N VAL A 347 7.41 -17.52 -22.13
CA VAL A 347 6.27 -18.24 -21.53
C VAL A 347 6.17 -18.00 -20.04
N PHE A 348 7.23 -18.26 -19.29
CA PHE A 348 7.27 -18.17 -17.82
C PHE A 348 8.18 -17.08 -17.28
N GLY A 349 8.83 -16.29 -18.16
CA GLY A 349 9.82 -15.29 -17.77
C GLY A 349 11.11 -15.92 -17.24
N ILE A 350 12.01 -15.06 -16.72
CA ILE A 350 13.27 -15.51 -16.12
C ILE A 350 13.17 -15.72 -14.59
N GLY A 351 12.03 -15.37 -13.96
CA GLY A 351 11.87 -15.36 -12.51
C GLY A 351 12.23 -14.00 -11.87
N PHE A 352 11.74 -13.78 -10.65
CA PHE A 352 11.89 -12.49 -9.97
C PHE A 352 13.33 -12.14 -9.59
N PHE A 353 14.22 -13.12 -9.42
CA PHE A 353 15.59 -12.93 -8.94
C PHE A 353 16.68 -13.44 -9.90
N SER A 354 16.30 -13.97 -11.06
CA SER A 354 17.25 -14.57 -12.02
C SER A 354 17.79 -13.58 -13.06
N PHE A 355 17.84 -12.30 -12.74
CA PHE A 355 18.43 -11.26 -13.58
C PHE A 355 19.96 -11.15 -13.35
N ASP A 356 20.67 -10.56 -14.31
CA ASP A 356 22.10 -10.38 -14.26
C ASP A 356 22.53 -9.52 -13.06
N GLU A 357 23.55 -9.98 -12.31
CA GLU A 357 24.08 -9.31 -11.12
C GLU A 357 24.71 -7.95 -11.42
N ASN A 358 25.09 -7.70 -12.67
CA ASN A 358 25.61 -6.41 -13.14
C ASN A 358 24.53 -5.35 -13.37
N SER A 359 23.25 -5.66 -13.18
CA SER A 359 22.20 -4.66 -13.29
C SER A 359 22.31 -3.68 -12.11
N TYR A 360 22.25 -2.37 -12.43
CA TYR A 360 22.47 -1.23 -11.53
C TYR A 360 21.68 -1.27 -10.19
N TYR A 361 20.70 -2.15 -10.07
CA TYR A 361 19.80 -2.27 -8.91
C TYR A 361 19.98 -3.55 -8.09
N ASN A 362 21.00 -4.37 -8.37
CA ASN A 362 21.27 -5.56 -7.57
C ASN A 362 22.02 -5.19 -6.28
N VAL A 363 21.37 -4.37 -5.43
CA VAL A 363 21.87 -4.11 -4.10
C VAL A 363 21.57 -5.33 -3.25
N ALA A 364 22.56 -6.20 -3.10
CA ALA A 364 22.59 -7.31 -2.15
C ALA A 364 21.78 -8.58 -2.47
N GLY A 365 21.33 -8.84 -3.70
CA GLY A 365 20.73 -10.13 -4.08
C GLY A 365 19.36 -10.45 -3.44
N PHE A 366 18.76 -9.52 -2.69
CA PHE A 366 17.51 -9.71 -1.97
C PHE A 366 16.30 -9.01 -2.59
N LEU A 367 16.52 -8.14 -3.58
CA LEU A 367 15.41 -7.43 -4.24
C LEU A 367 15.11 -8.07 -5.59
N PRO A 368 13.81 -8.23 -5.93
CA PRO A 368 13.42 -8.65 -7.26
C PRO A 368 13.81 -7.57 -8.28
N TYR A 369 13.93 -7.97 -9.54
CA TYR A 369 14.19 -7.04 -10.63
C TYR A 369 13.24 -5.82 -10.60
N MET A 370 13.79 -4.62 -10.61
CA MET A 370 13.04 -3.39 -10.47
C MET A 370 12.99 -2.61 -11.79
N ALA A 371 12.06 -2.97 -12.68
CA ALA A 371 11.83 -2.21 -13.92
C ALA A 371 11.07 -0.90 -13.72
N HIS A 372 10.67 -0.55 -12.49
CA HIS A 372 9.77 0.59 -12.21
C HIS A 372 8.52 0.63 -13.10
N ASN A 373 8.01 -0.53 -13.45
CA ASN A 373 6.78 -0.71 -14.21
C ASN A 373 6.29 -2.15 -14.02
N THR A 374 5.09 -2.30 -13.46
CA THR A 374 4.52 -3.61 -13.16
C THR A 374 4.39 -4.50 -14.39
N LEU A 375 4.02 -3.94 -15.56
CA LEU A 375 3.88 -4.75 -16.77
C LEU A 375 5.23 -5.30 -17.24
N MET A 376 6.28 -4.49 -17.17
CA MET A 376 7.63 -4.93 -17.53
C MET A 376 8.13 -6.04 -16.61
N ILE A 377 7.84 -5.95 -15.30
CA ILE A 377 8.18 -7.01 -14.35
C ILE A 377 7.38 -8.29 -14.62
N LEU A 378 6.08 -8.17 -14.89
CA LEU A 378 5.26 -9.33 -15.24
C LEU A 378 5.80 -10.06 -16.46
N LEU A 379 6.11 -9.32 -17.52
CA LEU A 379 6.65 -9.89 -18.76
C LEU A 379 8.03 -10.52 -18.54
N SER A 380 8.96 -9.80 -17.94
CA SER A 380 10.32 -10.31 -17.72
C SER A 380 10.39 -11.47 -16.73
N SER A 381 9.65 -11.38 -15.60
CA SER A 381 9.77 -12.35 -14.51
C SER A 381 8.81 -13.53 -14.62
N MET A 382 7.63 -13.34 -15.23
CA MET A 382 6.54 -14.34 -15.26
C MET A 382 6.06 -14.66 -16.69
N GLY A 383 6.58 -13.99 -17.70
CA GLY A 383 6.25 -14.21 -19.10
C GLY A 383 4.78 -13.91 -19.47
N THR A 384 4.34 -14.45 -20.58
CA THR A 384 2.95 -14.32 -21.08
C THR A 384 1.96 -14.99 -20.14
N VAL A 385 2.30 -16.09 -19.48
CA VAL A 385 1.44 -16.79 -18.52
C VAL A 385 1.13 -15.88 -17.32
N GLY A 386 2.16 -15.25 -16.75
CA GLY A 386 1.98 -14.30 -15.64
C GLY A 386 1.20 -13.05 -16.05
N ALA A 387 1.51 -12.47 -17.20
CA ALA A 387 0.81 -11.29 -17.71
C ALA A 387 -0.68 -11.58 -17.97
N ALA A 388 -1.00 -12.72 -18.60
CA ALA A 388 -2.38 -13.15 -18.84
C ALA A 388 -3.14 -13.43 -17.53
N ALA A 389 -2.54 -14.17 -16.60
CA ALA A 389 -3.15 -14.47 -15.29
C ALA A 389 -3.42 -13.18 -14.51
N TYR A 390 -2.49 -12.24 -14.52
CA TYR A 390 -2.67 -10.93 -13.89
C TYR A 390 -3.78 -10.11 -14.55
N ALA A 391 -3.85 -10.08 -15.88
CA ALA A 391 -4.92 -9.38 -16.60
C ALA A 391 -6.30 -9.97 -16.26
N ILE A 392 -6.45 -11.30 -16.25
CA ILE A 392 -7.68 -11.99 -15.85
C ILE A 392 -8.04 -11.64 -14.40
N TYR A 393 -7.07 -11.67 -13.49
CA TYR A 393 -7.26 -11.29 -12.10
C TYR A 393 -7.74 -9.83 -11.99
N ARG A 394 -7.10 -8.88 -12.67
CA ARG A 394 -7.48 -7.46 -12.65
C ARG A 394 -8.87 -7.21 -13.20
N ILE A 395 -9.22 -7.77 -14.34
CA ILE A 395 -10.56 -7.66 -14.92
C ILE A 395 -11.62 -8.20 -13.95
N SER A 396 -11.33 -9.34 -13.31
CA SER A 396 -12.24 -9.95 -12.34
C SER A 396 -12.43 -9.10 -11.08
N THR A 397 -11.36 -8.44 -10.59
CA THR A 397 -11.42 -7.54 -9.43
C THR A 397 -12.21 -6.27 -9.68
N LEU A 398 -12.39 -5.86 -10.94
CA LEU A 398 -13.16 -4.66 -11.28
C LEU A 398 -14.69 -4.89 -11.24
N LYS A 399 -15.15 -6.12 -11.51
CA LYS A 399 -16.58 -6.46 -11.59
C LYS A 399 -17.43 -6.00 -10.40
N PRO A 400 -17.02 -6.17 -9.12
CA PRO A 400 -17.79 -5.72 -7.96
C PRO A 400 -18.03 -4.22 -7.90
N PHE A 401 -17.13 -3.41 -8.46
CA PHE A 401 -17.26 -1.94 -8.42
C PHE A 401 -18.31 -1.41 -9.39
N PHE A 402 -18.42 -2.01 -10.56
CA PHE A 402 -19.29 -1.49 -11.63
C PHE A 402 -20.72 -2.06 -11.59
N LYS A 403 -20.95 -3.20 -10.95
CA LYS A 403 -22.31 -3.72 -10.80
C LYS A 403 -23.05 -3.00 -9.67
N LYS A 404 -24.27 -2.45 -9.96
CA LYS A 404 -25.02 -1.59 -9.04
C LYS A 404 -24.14 -0.44 -8.51
N PHE A 405 -23.76 0.43 -9.42
CA PHE A 405 -22.89 1.56 -9.17
C PHE A 405 -23.42 2.46 -8.06
N THR A 406 -22.57 2.81 -7.12
CA THR A 406 -22.82 3.77 -6.03
C THR A 406 -21.61 4.67 -5.85
N LEU A 407 -21.81 5.86 -5.29
CA LEU A 407 -20.70 6.78 -4.98
C LEU A 407 -19.66 6.12 -4.04
N GLU A 408 -20.11 5.32 -3.07
CA GLU A 408 -19.22 4.57 -2.19
C GLU A 408 -18.32 3.60 -2.96
N LYS A 409 -18.90 2.83 -3.88
CA LYS A 409 -18.12 1.91 -4.74
C LYS A 409 -17.17 2.65 -5.67
N LEU A 410 -17.57 3.80 -6.18
CA LEU A 410 -16.68 4.65 -6.98
C LEU A 410 -15.46 5.10 -6.18
N LEU A 411 -15.65 5.51 -4.93
CA LEU A 411 -14.56 5.95 -4.08
C LEU A 411 -13.67 4.79 -3.61
N LEU A 412 -14.23 3.62 -3.35
CA LEU A 412 -13.45 2.39 -3.13
C LEU A 412 -12.69 1.98 -4.40
N PHE A 413 -13.32 2.09 -5.59
CA PHE A 413 -12.65 1.88 -6.86
C PHE A 413 -11.48 2.85 -7.07
N ALA A 414 -11.63 4.09 -6.62
CA ALA A 414 -10.56 5.08 -6.74
C ALA A 414 -9.30 4.70 -5.96
N VAL A 415 -9.41 3.97 -4.82
CA VAL A 415 -8.25 3.39 -4.11
C VAL A 415 -7.56 2.34 -5.00
N VAL A 416 -8.36 1.48 -5.64
CA VAL A 416 -7.85 0.45 -6.57
C VAL A 416 -7.22 1.09 -7.81
N ALA A 417 -7.87 2.11 -8.37
CA ALA A 417 -7.35 2.85 -9.52
C ALA A 417 -6.03 3.56 -9.19
N TYR A 418 -5.94 4.20 -8.01
CA TYR A 418 -4.71 4.81 -7.53
C TYR A 418 -3.56 3.78 -7.46
N PHE A 419 -3.84 2.61 -6.89
CA PHE A 419 -2.87 1.52 -6.81
C PHE A 419 -2.41 1.04 -8.19
N ILE A 420 -3.34 0.82 -9.13
CA ILE A 420 -3.02 0.34 -10.48
C ILE A 420 -2.23 1.40 -11.26
N LEU A 421 -2.70 2.66 -11.27
CA LEU A 421 -2.07 3.74 -12.03
C LEU A 421 -0.66 4.04 -11.52
N SER A 422 -0.47 4.12 -10.20
CA SER A 422 0.85 4.30 -9.61
C SER A 422 1.79 3.14 -9.94
N SER A 423 1.25 1.92 -10.07
CA SER A 423 2.03 0.71 -10.41
C SER A 423 2.46 0.64 -11.89
N LEU A 424 1.92 1.51 -12.74
CA LEU A 424 2.42 1.64 -14.14
C LEU A 424 3.75 2.38 -14.21
N VAL A 425 4.09 3.14 -13.18
CA VAL A 425 5.33 3.91 -13.10
C VAL A 425 6.24 3.50 -11.95
N ASP A 426 5.84 2.44 -11.21
CA ASP A 426 6.65 1.78 -10.19
C ASP A 426 6.16 0.33 -9.96
N ASN A 427 6.73 -0.39 -8.97
CA ASN A 427 6.51 -1.83 -8.73
C ASN A 427 5.55 -2.11 -7.57
N PHE A 428 4.62 -1.21 -7.25
CA PHE A 428 3.79 -1.26 -6.03
C PHE A 428 2.95 -2.55 -5.91
N VAL A 429 2.59 -3.19 -7.01
CA VAL A 429 1.91 -4.50 -7.00
C VAL A 429 2.72 -5.57 -6.27
N PHE A 430 4.03 -5.49 -6.32
CA PHE A 430 4.92 -6.50 -5.77
C PHE A 430 5.41 -6.17 -4.36
N TYR A 431 5.10 -4.99 -3.80
CA TYR A 431 5.42 -4.66 -2.41
C TYR A 431 4.30 -5.10 -1.49
N PHE A 432 4.61 -5.87 -0.45
CA PHE A 432 3.62 -6.46 0.46
C PHE A 432 2.75 -5.41 1.16
N TYR A 433 3.36 -4.35 1.69
CA TYR A 433 2.64 -3.32 2.44
C TYR A 433 1.65 -2.52 1.58
N THR A 434 1.97 -2.28 0.30
CA THR A 434 1.06 -1.63 -0.63
C THR A 434 -0.11 -2.56 -1.02
N ALA A 435 0.18 -3.86 -1.17
CA ALA A 435 -0.80 -4.87 -1.51
C ALA A 435 -1.77 -5.19 -0.35
N PHE A 436 -1.38 -4.97 0.92
CA PHE A 436 -2.25 -5.22 2.07
C PHE A 436 -3.50 -4.35 2.06
N LEU A 437 -3.36 -3.02 1.95
CA LEU A 437 -4.49 -2.11 1.87
C LEU A 437 -5.37 -2.41 0.65
N TYR A 438 -4.75 -2.66 -0.49
CA TYR A 438 -5.46 -3.06 -1.70
C TYR A 438 -6.30 -4.34 -1.47
N THR A 439 -5.74 -5.37 -0.86
CA THR A 439 -6.41 -6.64 -0.57
C THR A 439 -7.58 -6.44 0.40
N VAL A 440 -7.42 -5.60 1.43
CA VAL A 440 -8.50 -5.23 2.37
C VAL A 440 -9.66 -4.55 1.63
N VAL A 441 -9.35 -3.55 0.79
CA VAL A 441 -10.38 -2.84 0.01
C VAL A 441 -11.13 -3.77 -0.93
N LEU A 442 -10.41 -4.67 -1.61
CA LEU A 442 -11.05 -5.68 -2.48
C LEU A 442 -11.98 -6.61 -1.70
N ALA A 443 -11.52 -7.14 -0.57
CA ALA A 443 -12.30 -8.08 0.24
C ALA A 443 -13.57 -7.42 0.80
N ILE A 444 -13.49 -6.16 1.26
CA ILE A 444 -14.66 -5.39 1.70
C ILE A 444 -15.62 -5.15 0.54
N THR A 445 -15.11 -4.74 -0.62
CA THR A 445 -15.94 -4.48 -1.80
C THR A 445 -16.64 -5.74 -2.30
N GLN A 446 -15.94 -6.88 -2.28
CA GLN A 446 -16.54 -8.17 -2.64
C GLN A 446 -17.64 -8.56 -1.66
N ASN A 447 -17.46 -8.34 -0.36
CA ASN A 447 -18.51 -8.57 0.64
C ASN A 447 -19.76 -7.69 0.39
N ILE A 448 -19.58 -6.43 0.05
CA ILE A 448 -20.68 -5.51 -0.31
C ILE A 448 -21.42 -6.03 -1.55
N TYR A 449 -20.66 -6.43 -2.58
CA TYR A 449 -21.22 -6.93 -3.82
C TYR A 449 -22.07 -8.20 -3.62
N ASP A 450 -21.55 -9.19 -2.91
CA ASP A 450 -22.24 -10.48 -2.72
C ASP A 450 -23.55 -10.31 -1.95
N ARG A 451 -23.58 -9.45 -0.92
CA ARG A 451 -24.83 -9.13 -0.19
C ARG A 451 -25.88 -8.46 -1.07
N GLN A 452 -25.48 -7.65 -2.04
CA GLN A 452 -26.40 -7.03 -2.98
C GLN A 452 -26.95 -8.01 -4.02
N VAL A 453 -26.25 -9.13 -4.24
CA VAL A 453 -26.69 -10.20 -5.15
C VAL A 453 -27.66 -11.15 -4.44
N ILE A 454 -27.38 -11.49 -3.17
CA ILE A 454 -28.20 -12.44 -2.38
C ILE A 454 -29.58 -11.83 -2.01
N LYS A 455 -29.68 -10.52 -1.88
CA LYS A 455 -30.95 -9.80 -1.57
C LYS A 455 -31.90 -9.68 -2.78
N LYS A 456 -31.57 -10.27 -3.90
CA LYS A 456 -32.44 -10.45 -5.07
C LYS A 456 -33.00 -11.86 -5.17
#